data_29d0d54a9309f87df679bd6e0705b3da
#
_entry.id   29d0d54a9309f87df679bd6e0705b3da
#
_cell.length_a   1.000
_cell.length_b   1.000
_cell.length_c   1.000
_cell.angle_alpha   90.00
_cell.angle_beta   90.00
_cell.angle_gamma   90.00
#
_symmetry.space_group_name_H-M   'P 1'
#
loop_
_entity.id
_entity.type
_entity.pdbx_description
1 polymer ?
#
loop_
_entity_poly.entity_id
_entity_poly.type
_entity_poly.pdbx_seq_one_letter_code
_entity_poly.pdbx_strand_id
1 'polypeptide(L)'
;MKKFIHLLKREFKIFLANDTLRSVFILGPIVYGLLIGFTYKEGKVDNLPVIVIDQDHTPTSSTVVDMLGDNKTIKVLHYAQEPLRLEDEVIKTKAAAVVKIPENFEKDILLRKYPEINVYVNTGNILTANFSSKAIQVTLGTLSAGMEMKTLQKRGANSEQAKMQYEPFKANYITMFNTTSNYLIFMWPAMMGVVFQQVVLLAMAVSFASDFRRKSFLENYKGSPAILMLIMKSLPIWIISVVNVLILSAMGWYFKIPVLENIFGFAILATVFIMTCTFLGALFSVLLPNALKATQFLMIIASPAFIIGGFTWPSSAMPTAIQYLANIIPLTPFLEAFKIILIQKGSFELTYPYLQHLLILMAVYFVLCVLALKLKVRKLSPVEKEEEEENF
;
A
#
# COMPACT_ATOMS: atom_id res chain seq x y z
N MET A 1 13.76 30.28 -28.26
CA MET A 1 12.61 30.50 -27.39
C MET A 1 11.26 30.21 -28.08
N LYS A 2 10.94 30.79 -29.24
CA LYS A 2 9.68 30.56 -29.96
C LYS A 2 9.43 29.05 -30.31
N LYS A 3 10.44 28.31 -30.82
CA LYS A 3 10.35 26.89 -31.15
C LYS A 3 10.04 26.03 -29.90
N PHE A 4 10.66 26.35 -28.74
CA PHE A 4 10.42 25.67 -27.47
C PHE A 4 8.97 25.81 -27.02
N ILE A 5 8.43 27.03 -27.00
CA ILE A 5 7.05 27.29 -26.60
C ILE A 5 6.05 26.62 -27.58
N HIS A 6 6.35 26.59 -28.86
CA HIS A 6 5.53 25.91 -29.87
C HIS A 6 5.48 24.41 -29.63
N LEU A 7 6.62 23.76 -29.43
CA LEU A 7 6.70 22.33 -29.09
C LEU A 7 5.98 22.01 -27.79
N LEU A 8 6.15 22.81 -26.77
CA LEU A 8 5.49 22.59 -25.48
C LEU A 8 3.96 22.67 -25.61
N LYS A 9 3.44 23.71 -26.31
CA LYS A 9 1.99 23.85 -26.59
C LYS A 9 1.46 22.65 -27.39
N ARG A 10 2.24 22.15 -28.36
CA ARG A 10 1.89 20.96 -29.15
C ARG A 10 1.77 19.72 -28.25
N GLU A 11 2.76 19.46 -27.40
CA GLU A 11 2.74 18.29 -26.52
C GLU A 11 1.58 18.33 -25.52
N PHE A 12 1.28 19.52 -24.95
CA PHE A 12 0.09 19.70 -24.13
C PHE A 12 -1.21 19.43 -24.92
N LYS A 13 -1.31 19.94 -26.15
CA LYS A 13 -2.48 19.72 -26.99
C LYS A 13 -2.64 18.23 -27.33
N ILE A 14 -1.56 17.51 -27.63
CA ILE A 14 -1.58 16.08 -27.90
C ILE A 14 -2.04 15.29 -26.66
N PHE A 15 -1.48 15.64 -25.50
CA PHE A 15 -1.85 14.98 -24.23
C PHE A 15 -3.33 15.20 -23.89
N LEU A 16 -3.81 16.46 -23.95
CA LEU A 16 -5.18 16.81 -23.61
C LEU A 16 -6.22 16.35 -24.67
N ALA A 17 -5.82 16.23 -25.93
CA ALA A 17 -6.67 15.73 -27.00
C ALA A 17 -6.83 14.21 -26.98
N ASN A 18 -5.98 13.49 -26.25
CA ASN A 18 -6.10 12.05 -26.09
C ASN A 18 -7.04 11.74 -24.91
N ASP A 19 -8.30 11.42 -25.21
CA ASP A 19 -9.33 11.17 -24.19
C ASP A 19 -8.95 10.06 -23.22
N THR A 20 -8.30 9.01 -23.69
CA THR A 20 -7.85 7.91 -22.84
C THR A 20 -6.76 8.37 -21.86
N LEU A 21 -5.75 9.09 -22.34
CA LEU A 21 -4.66 9.60 -21.47
C LEU A 21 -5.22 10.59 -20.46
N ARG A 22 -6.03 11.55 -20.91
CA ARG A 22 -6.63 12.54 -20.04
C ARG A 22 -7.49 11.90 -18.96
N SER A 23 -8.35 10.97 -19.33
CA SER A 23 -9.25 10.29 -18.40
C SER A 23 -8.46 9.44 -17.41
N VAL A 24 -7.56 8.59 -17.86
CA VAL A 24 -6.78 7.72 -16.98
C VAL A 24 -5.84 8.50 -16.05
N PHE A 25 -5.21 9.55 -16.58
CA PHE A 25 -4.22 10.32 -15.79
C PHE A 25 -4.86 11.22 -14.74
N ILE A 26 -6.05 11.78 -15.02
CA ILE A 26 -6.75 12.68 -14.09
C ILE A 26 -7.76 11.90 -13.25
N LEU A 27 -8.66 11.13 -13.89
CA LEU A 27 -9.71 10.43 -13.17
C LEU A 27 -9.21 9.18 -12.43
N GLY A 28 -8.19 8.50 -12.96
CA GLY A 28 -7.65 7.29 -12.34
C GLY A 28 -7.26 7.50 -10.86
N PRO A 29 -6.36 8.44 -10.52
CA PRO A 29 -6.01 8.72 -9.14
C PRO A 29 -7.19 9.11 -8.26
N ILE A 30 -8.14 9.89 -8.79
CA ILE A 30 -9.34 10.32 -8.05
C ILE A 30 -10.23 9.13 -7.74
N VAL A 31 -10.58 8.33 -8.75
CA VAL A 31 -11.48 7.17 -8.59
C VAL A 31 -10.86 6.15 -7.64
N TYR A 32 -9.60 5.79 -7.83
CA TYR A 32 -8.92 4.85 -6.94
C TYR A 32 -8.73 5.41 -5.53
N GLY A 33 -8.42 6.71 -5.40
CA GLY A 33 -8.27 7.35 -4.10
C GLY A 33 -9.57 7.36 -3.31
N LEU A 34 -10.71 7.64 -3.96
CA LEU A 34 -12.03 7.55 -3.34
C LEU A 34 -12.39 6.10 -3.03
N LEU A 35 -12.22 5.18 -3.98
CA LEU A 35 -12.54 3.77 -3.80
C LEU A 35 -11.81 3.20 -2.58
N ILE A 36 -10.50 3.34 -2.53
CA ILE A 36 -9.66 2.81 -1.44
C ILE A 36 -9.94 3.57 -0.14
N GLY A 37 -10.13 4.89 -0.21
CA GLY A 37 -10.46 5.72 0.94
C GLY A 37 -11.76 5.30 1.60
N PHE A 38 -12.81 5.08 0.85
CA PHE A 38 -14.10 4.62 1.38
C PHE A 38 -14.06 3.15 1.80
N THR A 39 -13.35 2.29 1.07
CA THR A 39 -13.21 0.86 1.44
C THR A 39 -12.57 0.68 2.81
N TYR A 40 -11.56 1.46 3.12
CA TYR A 40 -10.83 1.36 4.40
C TYR A 40 -11.20 2.46 5.41
N LYS A 41 -12.31 3.18 5.20
CA LYS A 41 -12.71 4.35 6.00
C LYS A 41 -12.75 4.07 7.51
N GLU A 42 -13.27 2.91 7.91
CA GLU A 42 -13.36 2.52 9.31
C GLU A 42 -11.99 2.23 9.94
N GLY A 43 -10.98 1.96 9.12
CA GLY A 43 -9.59 1.77 9.53
C GLY A 43 -9.31 0.50 10.33
N LYS A 44 -10.33 -0.08 10.97
CA LYS A 44 -10.28 -1.36 11.70
C LYS A 44 -11.41 -2.25 11.25
N VAL A 45 -11.26 -3.53 11.50
CA VAL A 45 -12.33 -4.50 11.27
C VAL A 45 -13.02 -4.72 12.61
N ASP A 46 -14.26 -4.25 12.73
CA ASP A 46 -15.10 -4.42 13.90
C ASP A 46 -16.22 -5.44 13.63
N ASN A 47 -16.88 -5.90 14.69
CA ASN A 47 -17.99 -6.86 14.63
C ASN A 47 -17.64 -8.17 13.91
N LEU A 48 -16.42 -8.70 14.11
CA LEU A 48 -16.02 -10.00 13.58
C LEU A 48 -16.84 -11.11 14.25
N PRO A 49 -17.53 -11.99 13.49
CA PRO A 49 -18.25 -13.11 14.05
C PRO A 49 -17.29 -14.05 14.78
N VAL A 50 -17.55 -14.32 16.04
CA VAL A 50 -16.83 -15.29 16.87
C VAL A 50 -17.85 -16.25 17.48
N ILE A 51 -17.72 -17.53 17.16
CA ILE A 51 -18.55 -18.57 17.74
C ILE A 51 -18.06 -18.82 19.17
N VAL A 52 -18.98 -18.74 20.14
CA VAL A 52 -18.69 -19.09 21.54
C VAL A 52 -19.53 -20.30 21.91
N ILE A 53 -18.86 -21.39 22.27
CA ILE A 53 -19.46 -22.64 22.74
C ILE A 53 -19.23 -22.73 24.24
N ASP A 54 -20.27 -22.47 24.99
CA ASP A 54 -20.24 -22.56 26.46
C ASP A 54 -20.80 -23.92 26.90
N GLN A 55 -19.92 -24.80 27.38
CA GLN A 55 -20.31 -26.13 27.90
C GLN A 55 -20.48 -26.13 29.42
N ASP A 56 -20.11 -25.06 30.12
CA ASP A 56 -20.17 -24.98 31.58
C ASP A 56 -21.49 -24.42 32.09
N HIS A 57 -22.08 -23.45 31.37
CA HIS A 57 -23.35 -22.79 31.70
C HIS A 57 -23.42 -22.21 33.13
N THR A 58 -22.28 -21.72 33.64
CA THR A 58 -22.17 -21.12 34.97
C THR A 58 -22.09 -19.58 34.92
N PRO A 59 -22.27 -18.87 36.06
CA PRO A 59 -22.05 -17.43 36.12
C PRO A 59 -20.65 -16.99 35.66
N THR A 60 -19.65 -17.85 35.92
CA THR A 60 -18.26 -17.54 35.51
C THR A 60 -18.09 -17.66 34.01
N SER A 61 -18.64 -18.71 33.37
CA SER A 61 -18.60 -18.86 31.91
C SER A 61 -19.42 -17.78 31.22
N SER A 62 -20.60 -17.40 31.78
CA SER A 62 -21.38 -16.26 31.26
C SER A 62 -20.59 -14.95 31.29
N THR A 63 -19.78 -14.71 32.34
CA THR A 63 -18.90 -13.54 32.41
C THR A 63 -17.88 -13.53 31.27
N VAL A 64 -17.33 -14.69 30.88
CA VAL A 64 -16.43 -14.81 29.70
C VAL A 64 -17.17 -14.38 28.43
N VAL A 65 -18.39 -14.90 28.22
CA VAL A 65 -19.22 -14.59 27.06
C VAL A 65 -19.54 -13.09 26.98
N ASP A 66 -19.97 -12.51 28.10
CA ASP A 66 -20.30 -11.08 28.19
C ASP A 66 -19.10 -10.20 27.88
N MET A 67 -17.94 -10.47 28.47
CA MET A 67 -16.71 -9.72 28.22
C MET A 67 -16.22 -9.83 26.77
N LEU A 68 -16.43 -10.98 26.11
CA LEU A 68 -16.18 -11.12 24.68
C LEU A 68 -17.18 -10.28 23.87
N GLY A 69 -18.45 -10.24 24.27
CA GLY A 69 -19.50 -9.45 23.63
C GLY A 69 -19.31 -7.93 23.77
N ASP A 70 -18.72 -7.49 24.88
CA ASP A 70 -18.41 -6.07 25.11
C ASP A 70 -17.25 -5.55 24.25
N ASN A 71 -16.49 -6.43 23.63
CA ASN A 71 -15.38 -6.05 22.76
C ASN A 71 -15.88 -5.65 21.38
N LYS A 72 -15.68 -4.38 20.98
CA LYS A 72 -16.14 -3.84 19.69
C LYS A 72 -15.68 -4.64 18.46
N THR A 73 -14.52 -5.29 18.55
CA THR A 73 -13.98 -6.10 17.45
C THR A 73 -14.73 -7.41 17.28
N ILE A 74 -15.41 -7.91 18.32
CA ILE A 74 -16.04 -9.23 18.38
C ILE A 74 -17.56 -9.08 18.32
N LYS A 75 -18.18 -9.90 17.47
CA LYS A 75 -19.62 -10.17 17.50
C LYS A 75 -19.83 -11.62 17.91
N VAL A 76 -20.26 -11.82 19.14
CA VAL A 76 -20.49 -13.18 19.68
C VAL A 76 -21.65 -13.86 18.97
N LEU A 77 -21.40 -15.09 18.48
CA LEU A 77 -22.39 -16.05 18.02
C LEU A 77 -22.43 -17.17 19.06
N HIS A 78 -23.45 -17.15 19.93
CA HIS A 78 -23.57 -18.10 21.04
C HIS A 78 -24.14 -19.43 20.56
N TYR A 79 -23.46 -20.54 20.91
CA TYR A 79 -23.88 -21.90 20.66
C TYR A 79 -23.94 -22.67 21.98
N ALA A 80 -25.10 -23.20 22.30
CA ALA A 80 -25.30 -24.00 23.52
C ALA A 80 -24.64 -25.38 23.45
N GLN A 81 -24.44 -25.89 22.24
CA GLN A 81 -23.81 -27.18 21.99
C GLN A 81 -22.83 -27.08 20.82
N GLU A 82 -21.82 -27.95 20.85
CA GLU A 82 -20.87 -28.06 19.75
C GLU A 82 -21.52 -28.59 18.48
N PRO A 83 -21.40 -27.92 17.33
CA PRO A 83 -21.91 -28.43 16.06
C PRO A 83 -21.20 -29.72 15.68
N LEU A 84 -21.90 -30.66 15.00
CA LEU A 84 -21.34 -31.92 14.52
C LEU A 84 -20.07 -31.71 13.64
N ARG A 85 -20.02 -30.61 12.88
CA ARG A 85 -18.88 -30.24 12.06
C ARG A 85 -18.61 -28.73 12.27
N LEU A 86 -17.66 -28.48 13.15
CA LEU A 86 -17.30 -27.10 13.54
C LEU A 86 -16.76 -26.27 12.36
N GLU A 87 -15.98 -26.90 11.48
CA GLU A 87 -15.40 -26.27 10.31
C GLU A 87 -16.48 -25.78 9.33
N ASP A 88 -17.51 -26.59 9.10
CA ASP A 88 -18.62 -26.22 8.22
C ASP A 88 -19.38 -25.00 8.78
N GLU A 89 -19.57 -24.96 10.10
CA GLU A 89 -20.25 -23.84 10.75
C GLU A 89 -19.41 -22.56 10.75
N VAL A 90 -18.09 -22.69 10.93
CA VAL A 90 -17.14 -21.57 10.76
C VAL A 90 -17.21 -20.98 9.35
N ILE A 91 -17.26 -21.83 8.33
CA ILE A 91 -17.37 -21.41 6.92
C ILE A 91 -18.73 -20.73 6.68
N LYS A 92 -19.82 -21.33 7.13
CA LYS A 92 -21.20 -20.85 6.92
C LYS A 92 -21.46 -19.52 7.59
N THR A 93 -20.99 -19.36 8.83
CA THR A 93 -21.13 -18.11 9.60
C THR A 93 -20.06 -17.08 9.30
N LYS A 94 -19.03 -17.45 8.52
CA LYS A 94 -17.82 -16.63 8.27
C LYS A 94 -17.12 -16.25 9.58
N ALA A 95 -17.16 -17.12 10.59
CA ALA A 95 -16.57 -16.83 11.88
C ALA A 95 -15.04 -16.67 11.76
N ALA A 96 -14.53 -15.64 12.42
CA ALA A 96 -13.09 -15.34 12.48
C ALA A 96 -12.37 -16.21 13.52
N ALA A 97 -13.10 -16.66 14.55
CA ALA A 97 -12.60 -17.58 15.57
C ALA A 97 -13.73 -18.33 16.24
N VAL A 98 -13.36 -19.39 16.97
CA VAL A 98 -14.23 -20.15 17.88
C VAL A 98 -13.60 -20.16 19.25
N VAL A 99 -14.37 -19.83 20.29
CA VAL A 99 -13.97 -19.92 21.69
C VAL A 99 -14.81 -21.00 22.35
N LYS A 100 -14.15 -22.04 22.84
CA LYS A 100 -14.79 -23.17 23.50
C LYS A 100 -14.45 -23.16 25.00
N ILE A 101 -15.46 -22.95 25.84
CA ILE A 101 -15.38 -23.00 27.28
C ILE A 101 -15.70 -24.43 27.70
N PRO A 102 -14.79 -25.13 28.41
CA PRO A 102 -14.99 -26.55 28.76
C PRO A 102 -16.04 -26.73 29.86
N GLU A 103 -16.57 -27.95 29.96
CA GLU A 103 -17.38 -28.38 31.09
C GLU A 103 -16.62 -28.25 32.42
N ASN A 104 -17.33 -27.97 33.51
CA ASN A 104 -16.75 -27.73 34.85
C ASN A 104 -15.74 -26.59 34.96
N PHE A 105 -15.79 -25.60 34.05
CA PHE A 105 -14.85 -24.49 34.02
C PHE A 105 -14.81 -23.72 35.35
N GLU A 106 -15.94 -23.31 35.90
CA GLU A 106 -16.02 -22.62 37.20
C GLU A 106 -15.54 -23.50 38.36
N LYS A 107 -15.96 -24.76 38.38
CA LYS A 107 -15.55 -25.73 39.41
C LYS A 107 -14.03 -25.93 39.41
N ASP A 108 -13.42 -26.09 38.25
CA ASP A 108 -12.00 -26.31 38.12
C ASP A 108 -11.18 -25.04 38.47
N ILE A 109 -11.68 -23.84 38.16
CA ILE A 109 -11.12 -22.58 38.66
C ILE A 109 -11.11 -22.57 40.20
N LEU A 110 -12.25 -22.89 40.83
CA LEU A 110 -12.37 -22.91 42.27
C LEU A 110 -11.44 -23.93 42.92
N LEU A 111 -11.25 -25.09 42.28
CA LEU A 111 -10.34 -26.15 42.68
C LEU A 111 -8.88 -25.92 42.26
N ARG A 112 -8.56 -24.82 41.54
CA ARG A 112 -7.24 -24.49 41.01
C ARG A 112 -6.63 -25.51 40.07
N LYS A 113 -7.44 -26.10 39.25
CA LYS A 113 -7.00 -27.07 38.25
C LYS A 113 -6.59 -26.45 36.91
N TYR A 114 -6.60 -25.11 36.79
CA TYR A 114 -6.23 -24.37 35.59
C TYR A 114 -6.94 -24.87 34.32
N PRO A 115 -8.29 -24.75 34.23
CA PRO A 115 -9.02 -25.17 33.06
C PRO A 115 -8.59 -24.37 31.83
N GLU A 116 -8.59 -25.02 30.67
CA GLU A 116 -8.16 -24.42 29.41
C GLU A 116 -9.36 -23.99 28.56
N ILE A 117 -9.44 -22.69 28.17
CA ILE A 117 -10.32 -22.22 27.13
C ILE A 117 -9.63 -22.43 25.80
N ASN A 118 -10.22 -23.23 24.91
CA ASN A 118 -9.66 -23.48 23.59
C ASN A 118 -10.14 -22.41 22.60
N VAL A 119 -9.19 -21.79 21.92
CA VAL A 119 -9.45 -20.76 20.89
C VAL A 119 -8.95 -21.26 19.54
N TYR A 120 -9.89 -21.51 18.62
CA TYR A 120 -9.61 -21.90 17.25
C TYR A 120 -9.72 -20.64 16.36
N VAL A 121 -8.66 -20.29 15.67
CA VAL A 121 -8.60 -19.09 14.83
C VAL A 121 -8.73 -19.45 13.36
N ASN A 122 -9.67 -18.84 12.67
CA ASN A 122 -9.82 -19.01 11.22
C ASN A 122 -8.77 -18.21 10.47
N THR A 123 -7.74 -18.89 9.99
CA THR A 123 -6.62 -18.30 9.25
C THR A 123 -6.86 -18.20 7.74
N GLY A 124 -8.05 -18.50 7.26
CA GLY A 124 -8.44 -18.31 5.85
C GLY A 124 -8.36 -16.83 5.42
N ASN A 125 -8.44 -15.91 6.39
CA ASN A 125 -8.11 -14.50 6.20
C ASN A 125 -7.21 -14.02 7.35
N ILE A 126 -5.94 -13.75 7.05
CA ILE A 126 -4.91 -13.39 8.04
C ILE A 126 -5.27 -12.08 8.78
N LEU A 127 -5.91 -11.13 8.09
CA LEU A 127 -6.29 -9.85 8.70
C LEU A 127 -7.34 -10.06 9.81
N THR A 128 -8.43 -10.75 9.51
CA THR A 128 -9.49 -11.05 10.48
C THR A 128 -9.00 -11.98 11.60
N ALA A 129 -8.13 -12.94 11.26
CA ALA A 129 -7.48 -13.81 12.23
C ALA A 129 -6.66 -13.03 13.27
N ASN A 130 -5.83 -12.08 12.82
CA ASN A 130 -5.01 -11.27 13.70
C ASN A 130 -5.86 -10.35 14.60
N PHE A 131 -6.90 -9.70 14.06
CA PHE A 131 -7.77 -8.83 14.84
C PHE A 131 -8.57 -9.63 15.88
N SER A 132 -9.20 -10.74 15.49
CA SER A 132 -9.98 -11.59 16.40
C SER A 132 -9.12 -12.22 17.47
N SER A 133 -7.98 -12.80 17.10
CA SER A 133 -7.04 -13.43 18.05
C SER A 133 -6.55 -12.44 19.08
N LYS A 134 -6.13 -11.23 18.66
CA LYS A 134 -5.69 -10.18 19.58
C LYS A 134 -6.82 -9.72 20.52
N ALA A 135 -8.03 -9.53 20.00
CA ALA A 135 -9.17 -9.12 20.78
C ALA A 135 -9.54 -10.18 21.84
N ILE A 136 -9.62 -11.47 21.44
CA ILE A 136 -9.88 -12.59 22.34
C ILE A 136 -8.78 -12.70 23.42
N GLN A 137 -7.51 -12.64 23.02
CA GLN A 137 -6.37 -12.75 23.93
C GLN A 137 -6.38 -11.65 25.00
N VAL A 138 -6.66 -10.40 24.60
CA VAL A 138 -6.75 -9.27 25.54
C VAL A 138 -7.93 -9.44 26.48
N THR A 139 -9.08 -9.86 25.98
CA THR A 139 -10.29 -10.06 26.78
C THR A 139 -10.10 -11.18 27.81
N LEU A 140 -9.66 -12.37 27.37
CA LEU A 140 -9.42 -13.50 28.26
C LEU A 140 -8.27 -13.22 29.25
N GLY A 141 -7.21 -12.56 28.82
CA GLY A 141 -6.12 -12.14 29.71
C GLY A 141 -6.56 -11.17 30.79
N THR A 142 -7.43 -10.20 30.45
CA THR A 142 -8.02 -9.26 31.40
C THR A 142 -8.90 -9.97 32.43
N LEU A 143 -9.70 -10.92 31.97
CA LEU A 143 -10.54 -11.72 32.86
C LEU A 143 -9.71 -12.58 33.83
N SER A 144 -8.72 -13.30 33.30
CA SER A 144 -7.80 -14.13 34.08
C SER A 144 -7.09 -13.30 35.16
N ALA A 145 -6.56 -12.13 34.80
CA ALA A 145 -5.95 -11.20 35.74
C ALA A 145 -6.94 -10.73 36.84
N GLY A 146 -8.14 -10.39 36.45
CA GLY A 146 -9.21 -9.97 37.38
C GLY A 146 -9.60 -11.07 38.38
N MET A 147 -9.71 -12.32 37.91
CA MET A 147 -10.02 -13.49 38.76
C MET A 147 -8.88 -13.77 39.77
N GLU A 148 -7.63 -13.76 39.30
CA GLU A 148 -6.48 -14.02 40.18
C GLU A 148 -6.33 -12.91 41.24
N MET A 149 -6.49 -11.63 40.85
CA MET A 149 -6.48 -10.52 41.80
C MET A 149 -7.57 -10.64 42.87
N LYS A 150 -8.81 -11.00 42.47
CA LYS A 150 -9.90 -11.26 43.43
C LYS A 150 -9.58 -12.41 44.39
N THR A 151 -8.91 -13.46 43.88
CA THR A 151 -8.49 -14.62 44.67
C THR A 151 -7.44 -14.22 45.73
N LEU A 152 -6.43 -13.41 45.32
CA LEU A 152 -5.41 -12.90 46.22
C LEU A 152 -6.01 -11.94 47.29
N GLN A 153 -6.98 -11.09 46.93
CA GLN A 153 -7.70 -10.22 47.86
C GLN A 153 -8.51 -11.03 48.89
N LYS A 154 -9.19 -12.10 48.48
CA LYS A 154 -9.90 -13.00 49.40
C LYS A 154 -8.98 -13.69 50.40
N ARG A 155 -7.65 -13.76 50.11
CA ARG A 155 -6.62 -14.27 51.03
C ARG A 155 -5.99 -13.22 51.93
N GLY A 156 -6.53 -12.00 51.92
CA GLY A 156 -6.05 -10.91 52.75
C GLY A 156 -5.04 -9.97 52.12
N ALA A 157 -4.69 -10.17 50.86
CA ALA A 157 -3.87 -9.19 50.14
C ALA A 157 -4.70 -7.92 49.86
N ASN A 158 -4.12 -6.74 50.09
CA ASN A 158 -4.70 -5.51 49.62
C ASN A 158 -4.63 -5.42 48.09
N SER A 159 -5.33 -4.46 47.46
CA SER A 159 -5.40 -4.32 46.01
C SER A 159 -4.03 -4.15 45.32
N GLU A 160 -3.13 -3.39 45.96
CA GLU A 160 -1.77 -3.19 45.43
C GLU A 160 -0.90 -4.44 45.57
N GLN A 161 -0.98 -5.12 46.71
CA GLN A 161 -0.28 -6.38 46.95
C GLN A 161 -0.75 -7.48 45.99
N ALA A 162 -2.07 -7.60 45.77
CA ALA A 162 -2.63 -8.55 44.83
C ALA A 162 -2.10 -8.30 43.39
N LYS A 163 -2.00 -7.03 43.00
CA LYS A 163 -1.48 -6.64 41.71
C LYS A 163 0.01 -6.96 41.56
N MET A 164 0.84 -6.67 42.61
CA MET A 164 2.26 -6.97 42.58
C MET A 164 2.56 -8.48 42.62
N GLN A 165 1.70 -9.29 43.27
CA GLN A 165 1.84 -10.74 43.30
C GLN A 165 1.43 -11.38 41.98
N TYR A 166 0.42 -10.84 41.33
CA TYR A 166 -0.02 -11.31 40.02
C TYR A 166 1.01 -10.97 38.92
N GLU A 167 1.54 -9.74 38.93
CA GLU A 167 2.40 -9.21 37.88
C GLU A 167 3.73 -8.70 38.54
N PRO A 168 4.72 -9.58 38.76
CA PRO A 168 5.97 -9.22 39.43
C PRO A 168 6.80 -8.17 38.67
N PHE A 169 6.57 -8.03 37.37
CA PHE A 169 7.02 -6.91 36.55
C PHE A 169 5.93 -6.49 35.57
N LYS A 170 5.81 -5.21 35.28
CA LYS A 170 4.83 -4.68 34.35
C LYS A 170 5.42 -4.52 32.94
N ALA A 171 4.94 -5.29 31.99
CA ALA A 171 5.23 -5.06 30.58
C ALA A 171 4.34 -3.92 30.04
N ASN A 172 4.96 -2.79 29.71
CA ASN A 172 4.25 -1.66 29.12
C ASN A 172 4.42 -1.67 27.61
N TYR A 173 3.40 -2.04 26.87
CA TYR A 173 3.40 -2.06 25.41
C TYR A 173 3.03 -0.69 24.86
N ILE A 174 4.00 0.02 24.29
CA ILE A 174 3.80 1.33 23.67
C ILE A 174 3.83 1.14 22.16
N THR A 175 2.66 1.33 21.51
CA THR A 175 2.57 1.33 20.06
C THR A 175 3.12 2.65 19.53
N MET A 176 4.04 2.58 18.55
CA MET A 176 4.61 3.75 17.90
C MET A 176 4.00 4.00 16.52
N PHE A 177 4.09 5.22 16.02
CA PHE A 177 3.68 5.68 14.69
C PHE A 177 2.17 5.57 14.46
N ASN A 178 1.68 4.50 13.87
CA ASN A 178 0.25 4.24 13.71
C ASN A 178 -0.34 3.61 14.98
N THR A 179 -0.45 4.42 16.04
CA THR A 179 -0.82 3.97 17.40
C THR A 179 -2.19 3.31 17.45
N THR A 180 -3.09 3.71 16.57
CA THR A 180 -4.45 3.14 16.47
C THR A 180 -4.50 1.86 15.65
N SER A 181 -3.39 1.44 15.02
CA SER A 181 -3.33 0.34 14.05
C SER A 181 -4.38 0.50 12.94
N ASN A 182 -4.58 1.74 12.49
CA ASN A 182 -5.55 2.08 11.46
C ASN A 182 -5.05 1.63 10.08
N TYR A 183 -5.80 0.75 9.44
CA TYR A 183 -5.44 0.16 8.15
C TYR A 183 -5.52 1.15 6.99
N LEU A 184 -6.42 2.14 7.07
CA LEU A 184 -6.49 3.23 6.08
C LEU A 184 -5.19 4.05 6.05
N ILE A 185 -4.67 4.44 7.23
CA ILE A 185 -3.43 5.21 7.35
C ILE A 185 -2.24 4.42 6.76
N PHE A 186 -2.26 3.10 6.90
CA PHE A 186 -1.21 2.23 6.36
C PHE A 186 -1.36 2.06 4.84
N MET A 187 -2.54 1.67 4.35
CA MET A 187 -2.72 1.22 2.96
C MET A 187 -2.94 2.35 1.96
N TRP A 188 -3.72 3.38 2.31
CA TRP A 188 -4.13 4.40 1.35
C TRP A 188 -2.95 5.15 0.71
N PRO A 189 -1.96 5.65 1.48
CA PRO A 189 -0.82 6.37 0.90
C PRO A 189 0.01 5.51 -0.04
N ALA A 190 0.22 4.25 0.34
CA ALA A 190 1.00 3.31 -0.45
C ALA A 190 0.30 2.97 -1.77
N MET A 191 -1.00 2.68 -1.72
CA MET A 191 -1.79 2.39 -2.92
C MET A 191 -1.88 3.61 -3.85
N MET A 192 -1.92 4.83 -3.30
CA MET A 192 -1.85 6.04 -4.12
C MET A 192 -0.50 6.18 -4.82
N GLY A 193 0.60 5.81 -4.18
CA GLY A 193 1.91 5.73 -4.81
C GLY A 193 1.93 4.75 -6.01
N VAL A 194 1.30 3.57 -5.85
CA VAL A 194 1.15 2.58 -6.93
C VAL A 194 0.37 3.15 -8.11
N VAL A 195 -0.83 3.68 -7.84
CA VAL A 195 -1.70 4.26 -8.88
C VAL A 195 -0.97 5.38 -9.62
N PHE A 196 -0.26 6.22 -8.86
CA PHE A 196 0.48 7.34 -9.41
C PHE A 196 1.63 6.87 -10.33
N GLN A 197 2.40 5.87 -9.91
CA GLN A 197 3.39 5.23 -10.78
C GLN A 197 2.77 4.73 -12.07
N GLN A 198 1.66 3.98 -11.97
CA GLN A 198 1.00 3.38 -13.13
C GLN A 198 0.53 4.42 -14.14
N VAL A 199 -0.10 5.52 -13.69
CA VAL A 199 -0.59 6.56 -14.62
C VAL A 199 0.56 7.30 -15.30
N VAL A 200 1.67 7.57 -14.60
CA VAL A 200 2.87 8.21 -15.19
C VAL A 200 3.52 7.29 -16.23
N LEU A 201 3.71 6.01 -15.91
CA LEU A 201 4.26 5.01 -16.83
C LEU A 201 3.39 4.87 -18.08
N LEU A 202 2.07 4.77 -17.91
CA LEU A 202 1.11 4.65 -19.01
C LEU A 202 1.15 5.88 -19.93
N ALA A 203 1.14 7.08 -19.36
CA ALA A 203 1.19 8.31 -20.13
C ALA A 203 2.46 8.41 -20.99
N MET A 204 3.61 8.06 -20.39
CA MET A 204 4.88 8.05 -21.13
C MET A 204 4.99 6.92 -22.15
N ALA A 205 4.43 5.73 -21.86
CA ALA A 205 4.39 4.62 -22.81
C ALA A 205 3.76 5.01 -24.15
N VAL A 206 2.71 5.84 -24.09
CA VAL A 206 2.00 6.30 -25.28
C VAL A 206 2.69 7.47 -25.98
N SER A 207 3.45 8.28 -25.26
CA SER A 207 3.98 9.57 -25.72
C SER A 207 4.86 9.47 -26.97
N PHE A 208 5.98 8.71 -26.92
CA PHE A 208 6.87 8.55 -28.07
C PHE A 208 6.35 7.58 -29.10
N ALA A 209 5.78 6.46 -28.67
CA ALA A 209 5.32 5.40 -29.54
C ALA A 209 4.19 5.88 -30.50
N SER A 210 3.33 6.81 -30.03
CA SER A 210 2.29 7.41 -30.87
C SER A 210 2.86 8.33 -31.97
N ASP A 211 3.91 9.10 -31.66
CA ASP A 211 4.53 10.01 -32.62
C ASP A 211 5.37 9.25 -33.66
N PHE A 212 6.09 8.21 -33.25
CA PHE A 212 6.81 7.34 -34.19
C PHE A 212 5.86 6.67 -35.19
N ARG A 213 4.70 6.23 -34.74
CA ARG A 213 3.66 5.65 -35.60
C ARG A 213 3.10 6.64 -36.62
N ARG A 214 3.00 7.93 -36.25
CA ARG A 214 2.45 8.98 -37.12
C ARG A 214 3.47 9.57 -38.09
N LYS A 215 4.73 9.11 -38.05
CA LYS A 215 5.90 9.68 -38.81
C LYS A 215 6.13 11.20 -38.54
N SER A 216 5.31 11.85 -37.70
CA SER A 216 5.37 13.30 -37.41
C SER A 216 6.50 13.67 -36.43
N PHE A 217 7.20 12.69 -35.88
CA PHE A 217 8.24 12.91 -34.88
C PHE A 217 9.44 13.66 -35.47
N LEU A 218 9.97 13.20 -36.62
CA LEU A 218 11.15 13.81 -37.25
C LEU A 218 10.88 15.21 -37.75
N GLU A 219 9.71 15.47 -38.37
CA GLU A 219 9.31 16.80 -38.84
C GLU A 219 9.35 17.85 -37.71
N ASN A 220 8.79 17.51 -36.56
CA ASN A 220 8.65 18.43 -35.44
C ASN A 220 9.97 18.62 -34.65
N TYR A 221 10.80 17.57 -34.58
CA TYR A 221 12.03 17.57 -33.79
C TYR A 221 13.30 17.59 -34.66
N LYS A 222 13.20 17.84 -35.98
CA LYS A 222 14.36 17.91 -36.93
C LYS A 222 15.45 18.84 -36.35
N GLY A 223 16.66 18.29 -36.19
CA GLY A 223 17.82 18.99 -35.66
C GLY A 223 17.78 19.28 -34.14
N SER A 224 16.81 18.76 -33.40
CA SER A 224 16.77 18.92 -31.94
C SER A 224 17.59 17.82 -31.24
N PRO A 225 18.32 18.13 -30.15
CA PRO A 225 19.05 17.13 -29.38
C PRO A 225 18.07 16.19 -28.65
N ALA A 226 18.41 14.90 -28.50
CA ALA A 226 17.59 13.89 -27.87
C ALA A 226 17.12 14.28 -26.44
N ILE A 227 17.97 14.98 -25.71
CA ILE A 227 17.64 15.49 -24.37
C ILE A 227 16.46 16.48 -24.43
N LEU A 228 16.49 17.41 -25.40
CA LEU A 228 15.40 18.37 -25.56
C LEU A 228 14.09 17.69 -25.94
N MET A 229 14.16 16.68 -26.83
CA MET A 229 12.99 15.87 -27.20
C MET A 229 12.37 15.18 -25.97
N LEU A 230 13.19 14.56 -25.13
CA LEU A 230 12.78 13.89 -23.92
C LEU A 230 12.11 14.86 -22.94
N ILE A 231 12.76 16.00 -22.67
CA ILE A 231 12.23 17.01 -21.74
C ILE A 231 10.89 17.57 -22.24
N MET A 232 10.78 17.90 -23.55
CA MET A 232 9.54 18.46 -24.11
C MET A 232 8.35 17.51 -23.94
N LYS A 233 8.56 16.22 -24.15
CA LYS A 233 7.51 15.20 -23.96
C LYS A 233 7.19 14.92 -22.49
N SER A 234 8.16 15.12 -21.61
CA SER A 234 7.98 14.90 -20.16
C SER A 234 7.27 16.05 -19.45
N LEU A 235 7.47 17.29 -19.90
CA LEU A 235 6.95 18.49 -19.25
C LEU A 235 5.43 18.49 -19.00
N PRO A 236 4.56 18.14 -19.96
CA PRO A 236 3.13 18.07 -19.71
C PRO A 236 2.78 17.09 -18.58
N ILE A 237 3.44 15.92 -18.56
CA ILE A 237 3.23 14.88 -17.56
C ILE A 237 3.67 15.40 -16.17
N TRP A 238 4.82 16.07 -16.07
CA TRP A 238 5.30 16.61 -14.81
C TRP A 238 4.35 17.67 -14.24
N ILE A 239 3.88 18.60 -15.09
CA ILE A 239 2.97 19.66 -14.65
C ILE A 239 1.63 19.09 -14.18
N ILE A 240 1.05 18.15 -14.92
CA ILE A 240 -0.22 17.53 -14.53
C ILE A 240 -0.01 16.60 -13.31
N SER A 241 1.16 16.00 -13.16
CA SER A 241 1.52 15.23 -11.97
C SER A 241 1.49 16.07 -10.69
N VAL A 242 1.94 17.33 -10.75
CA VAL A 242 1.82 18.25 -9.61
C VAL A 242 0.36 18.46 -9.22
N VAL A 243 -0.52 18.64 -10.20
CA VAL A 243 -1.98 18.77 -9.95
C VAL A 243 -2.52 17.51 -9.29
N ASN A 244 -2.13 16.31 -9.77
CA ASN A 244 -2.54 15.04 -9.15
C ASN A 244 -2.04 14.91 -7.70
N VAL A 245 -0.79 15.30 -7.43
CA VAL A 245 -0.26 15.30 -6.05
C VAL A 245 -1.09 16.21 -5.15
N LEU A 246 -1.48 17.38 -5.62
CA LEU A 246 -2.34 18.30 -4.85
C LEU A 246 -3.74 17.70 -4.61
N ILE A 247 -4.34 17.08 -5.62
CA ILE A 247 -5.63 16.39 -5.49
C ILE A 247 -5.54 15.26 -4.46
N LEU A 248 -4.53 14.39 -4.57
CA LEU A 248 -4.31 13.29 -3.63
C LEU A 248 -4.03 13.80 -2.22
N SER A 249 -3.30 14.90 -2.07
CA SER A 249 -3.08 15.54 -0.77
C SER A 249 -4.39 16.04 -0.15
N ALA A 250 -5.26 16.67 -0.95
CA ALA A 250 -6.58 17.12 -0.51
C ALA A 250 -7.48 15.93 -0.12
N MET A 251 -7.43 14.83 -0.87
CA MET A 251 -8.15 13.60 -0.53
C MET A 251 -7.59 12.97 0.77
N GLY A 252 -6.27 12.96 0.94
CA GLY A 252 -5.63 12.50 2.18
C GLY A 252 -6.12 13.29 3.39
N TRP A 253 -6.23 14.60 3.26
CA TRP A 253 -6.81 15.45 4.31
C TRP A 253 -8.28 15.10 4.60
N TYR A 254 -9.10 14.90 3.56
CA TYR A 254 -10.50 14.46 3.71
C TYR A 254 -10.62 13.12 4.47
N PHE A 255 -9.77 12.16 4.17
CA PHE A 255 -9.75 10.84 4.83
C PHE A 255 -8.99 10.84 6.17
N LYS A 256 -8.55 12.01 6.67
CA LYS A 256 -7.81 12.13 7.93
C LYS A 256 -6.50 11.33 7.95
N ILE A 257 -5.86 11.21 6.80
CA ILE A 257 -4.49 10.70 6.72
C ILE A 257 -3.58 11.70 7.43
N PRO A 258 -2.55 11.25 8.17
CA PRO A 258 -1.63 12.15 8.86
C PRO A 258 -1.08 13.23 7.92
N VAL A 259 -1.03 14.47 8.41
CA VAL A 259 -0.48 15.58 7.65
C VAL A 259 1.04 15.41 7.55
N LEU A 260 1.58 15.69 6.36
CA LEU A 260 3.02 15.73 6.14
C LEU A 260 3.63 16.88 6.94
N GLU A 261 4.49 16.56 7.89
CA GLU A 261 5.22 17.55 8.66
C GLU A 261 6.34 18.19 7.81
N ASN A 262 6.96 17.39 6.95
CA ASN A 262 8.00 17.87 6.04
C ASN A 262 7.52 17.89 4.58
N ILE A 263 6.75 18.92 4.23
CA ILE A 263 6.22 19.15 2.88
C ILE A 263 7.35 19.30 1.85
N PHE A 264 8.45 19.96 2.22
CA PHE A 264 9.58 20.18 1.32
C PHE A 264 10.31 18.86 1.00
N GLY A 265 10.59 18.05 2.01
CA GLY A 265 11.17 16.72 1.82
C GLY A 265 10.29 15.81 0.95
N PHE A 266 8.97 15.84 1.18
CA PHE A 266 8.03 15.12 0.34
C PHE A 266 8.02 15.62 -1.10
N ALA A 267 8.07 16.94 -1.33
CA ALA A 267 8.10 17.51 -2.67
C ALA A 267 9.35 17.07 -3.45
N ILE A 268 10.52 17.02 -2.80
CA ILE A 268 11.74 16.47 -3.41
C ILE A 268 11.56 15.00 -3.77
N LEU A 269 11.12 14.18 -2.81
CA LEU A 269 10.91 12.75 -3.00
C LEU A 269 9.93 12.47 -4.15
N ALA A 270 8.77 13.14 -4.15
CA ALA A 270 7.76 13.01 -5.19
C ALA A 270 8.28 13.45 -6.56
N THR A 271 9.03 14.53 -6.63
CA THR A 271 9.63 15.02 -7.89
C THR A 271 10.59 13.99 -8.47
N VAL A 272 11.54 13.50 -7.67
CA VAL A 272 12.51 12.48 -8.13
C VAL A 272 11.79 11.19 -8.55
N PHE A 273 10.77 10.77 -7.81
CA PHE A 273 9.96 9.60 -8.15
C PHE A 273 9.23 9.77 -9.49
N ILE A 274 8.57 10.91 -9.70
CA ILE A 274 7.87 11.23 -10.95
C ILE A 274 8.84 11.22 -12.13
N MET A 275 10.00 11.86 -11.98
CA MET A 275 11.02 11.89 -13.03
C MET A 275 11.56 10.50 -13.35
N THR A 276 11.80 9.67 -12.32
CA THR A 276 12.27 8.29 -12.50
C THR A 276 11.25 7.45 -13.26
N CYS A 277 9.97 7.51 -12.88
CA CYS A 277 8.88 6.82 -13.58
C CYS A 277 8.72 7.33 -15.02
N THR A 278 8.86 8.64 -15.23
CA THR A 278 8.80 9.26 -16.56
C THR A 278 9.88 8.71 -17.47
N PHE A 279 11.13 8.66 -17.02
CA PHE A 279 12.25 8.17 -17.84
C PHE A 279 12.15 6.66 -18.10
N LEU A 280 11.68 5.88 -17.13
CA LEU A 280 11.40 4.46 -17.32
C LEU A 280 10.30 4.25 -18.39
N GLY A 281 9.18 4.97 -18.28
CA GLY A 281 8.08 4.92 -19.26
C GLY A 281 8.52 5.35 -20.66
N ALA A 282 9.32 6.43 -20.73
CA ALA A 282 9.90 6.93 -21.98
C ALA A 282 10.82 5.90 -22.64
N LEU A 283 11.67 5.25 -21.87
CA LEU A 283 12.58 4.20 -22.37
C LEU A 283 11.82 3.11 -23.12
N PHE A 284 10.77 2.56 -22.50
CA PHE A 284 9.97 1.51 -23.15
C PHE A 284 9.12 2.06 -24.31
N SER A 285 8.69 3.32 -24.26
CA SER A 285 8.00 3.98 -25.37
C SER A 285 8.88 4.14 -26.62
N VAL A 286 10.18 4.33 -26.41
CA VAL A 286 11.18 4.43 -27.51
C VAL A 286 11.58 3.06 -28.04
N LEU A 287 11.78 2.08 -27.14
CA LEU A 287 12.26 0.74 -27.52
C LEU A 287 11.22 -0.10 -28.23
N LEU A 288 9.95 0.00 -27.81
CA LEU A 288 8.90 -0.86 -28.33
C LEU A 288 8.18 -0.23 -29.55
N PRO A 289 7.69 -1.07 -30.49
CA PRO A 289 7.24 -0.59 -31.80
C PRO A 289 5.91 0.19 -31.76
N ASN A 290 5.08 -0.03 -30.74
CA ASN A 290 3.81 0.67 -30.60
C ASN A 290 3.41 0.89 -29.13
N ALA A 291 2.48 1.84 -28.94
CA ALA A 291 2.01 2.23 -27.62
C ALA A 291 1.35 1.07 -26.84
N LEU A 292 0.63 0.18 -27.51
CA LEU A 292 -0.03 -0.96 -26.87
C LEU A 292 0.99 -1.92 -26.27
N LYS A 293 2.04 -2.30 -27.03
CA LYS A 293 3.10 -3.18 -26.54
C LYS A 293 3.89 -2.52 -25.41
N ALA A 294 4.19 -1.23 -25.52
CA ALA A 294 4.88 -0.48 -24.46
C ALA A 294 4.06 -0.47 -23.15
N THR A 295 2.76 -0.19 -23.25
CA THR A 295 1.84 -0.22 -22.11
C THR A 295 1.74 -1.60 -21.49
N GLN A 296 1.52 -2.65 -22.29
CA GLN A 296 1.41 -4.03 -21.79
C GLN A 296 2.66 -4.46 -21.05
N PHE A 297 3.85 -4.18 -21.61
CA PHE A 297 5.12 -4.55 -20.99
C PHE A 297 5.35 -3.81 -19.65
N LEU A 298 5.07 -2.50 -19.62
CA LEU A 298 5.17 -1.72 -18.39
C LEU A 298 4.18 -2.18 -17.32
N MET A 299 2.98 -2.61 -17.71
CA MET A 299 1.99 -3.14 -16.77
C MET A 299 2.42 -4.48 -16.16
N ILE A 300 3.10 -5.34 -16.92
CA ILE A 300 3.67 -6.60 -16.38
C ILE A 300 4.69 -6.29 -15.26
N ILE A 301 5.46 -5.22 -15.38
CA ILE A 301 6.43 -4.80 -14.35
C ILE A 301 5.74 -4.06 -13.20
N ALA A 302 4.82 -3.15 -13.52
CA ALA A 302 4.21 -2.27 -12.54
C ALA A 302 3.14 -2.95 -11.67
N SER A 303 2.41 -3.96 -12.20
CA SER A 303 1.35 -4.62 -11.44
C SER A 303 1.85 -5.38 -10.19
N PRO A 304 2.92 -6.19 -10.25
CA PRO A 304 3.44 -6.84 -9.06
C PRO A 304 4.27 -5.91 -8.16
N ALA A 305 4.59 -4.70 -8.60
CA ALA A 305 5.49 -3.78 -7.91
C ALA A 305 5.10 -3.51 -6.45
N PHE A 306 3.79 -3.44 -6.15
CA PHE A 306 3.31 -3.23 -4.79
C PHE A 306 3.60 -4.43 -3.88
N ILE A 307 3.44 -5.65 -4.40
CA ILE A 307 3.64 -6.89 -3.63
C ILE A 307 5.13 -7.06 -3.32
N ILE A 308 5.99 -6.87 -4.35
CA ILE A 308 7.44 -7.07 -4.21
C ILE A 308 8.18 -5.84 -3.68
N GLY A 309 7.50 -4.69 -3.57
CA GLY A 309 8.10 -3.42 -3.14
C GLY A 309 8.43 -3.32 -1.65
N GLY A 310 8.24 -4.38 -0.86
CA GLY A 310 8.63 -4.39 0.56
C GLY A 310 7.62 -3.77 1.52
N PHE A 311 6.55 -3.16 1.02
CA PHE A 311 5.60 -2.42 1.86
C PHE A 311 4.66 -3.33 2.66
N THR A 312 4.07 -4.35 2.03
CA THR A 312 3.14 -5.31 2.67
C THR A 312 3.86 -6.54 3.21
N TRP A 313 4.91 -6.97 2.55
CA TRP A 313 5.75 -8.09 2.95
C TRP A 313 7.20 -7.62 3.05
N PRO A 314 7.89 -7.81 4.18
CA PRO A 314 9.26 -7.32 4.37
C PRO A 314 10.22 -7.83 3.28
N SER A 315 10.99 -6.95 2.68
CA SER A 315 11.98 -7.30 1.65
C SER A 315 13.00 -8.33 2.14
N SER A 316 13.38 -8.28 3.42
CA SER A 316 14.28 -9.25 4.08
C SER A 316 13.75 -10.68 4.10
N ALA A 317 12.43 -10.88 3.99
CA ALA A 317 11.78 -12.19 3.94
C ALA A 317 11.56 -12.70 2.50
N MET A 318 11.98 -11.93 1.49
CA MET A 318 11.86 -12.32 0.08
C MET A 318 13.12 -13.06 -0.41
N PRO A 319 12.98 -13.98 -1.40
CA PRO A 319 14.15 -14.53 -2.10
C PRO A 319 15.00 -13.42 -2.73
N THR A 320 16.33 -13.60 -2.73
CA THR A 320 17.28 -12.60 -3.21
C THR A 320 17.01 -12.13 -4.65
N ALA A 321 16.60 -13.05 -5.53
CA ALA A 321 16.24 -12.69 -6.91
C ALA A 321 15.07 -11.69 -6.98
N ILE A 322 14.06 -11.85 -6.11
CA ILE A 322 12.92 -10.93 -6.03
C ILE A 322 13.35 -9.57 -5.46
N GLN A 323 14.26 -9.55 -4.48
CA GLN A 323 14.84 -8.31 -3.96
C GLN A 323 15.55 -7.50 -5.06
N TYR A 324 16.34 -8.16 -5.92
CA TYR A 324 16.97 -7.49 -7.07
C TYR A 324 15.95 -6.94 -8.08
N LEU A 325 14.89 -7.70 -8.37
CA LEU A 325 13.80 -7.22 -9.23
C LEU A 325 13.07 -6.03 -8.62
N ALA A 326 12.80 -6.07 -7.32
CA ALA A 326 12.17 -4.96 -6.60
C ALA A 326 13.02 -3.69 -6.65
N ASN A 327 14.35 -3.83 -6.53
CA ASN A 327 15.27 -2.70 -6.49
C ASN A 327 15.39 -1.93 -7.81
N ILE A 328 15.02 -2.51 -8.94
CA ILE A 328 14.96 -1.78 -10.22
C ILE A 328 13.61 -1.05 -10.42
N ILE A 329 12.63 -1.21 -9.54
CA ILE A 329 11.32 -0.57 -9.65
C ILE A 329 11.31 0.71 -8.81
N PRO A 330 10.98 1.88 -9.40
CA PRO A 330 10.99 3.16 -8.66
C PRO A 330 10.08 3.19 -7.42
N LEU A 331 9.01 2.40 -7.44
CA LEU A 331 8.04 2.32 -6.34
C LEU A 331 8.67 1.85 -5.03
N THR A 332 9.60 0.89 -5.09
CA THR A 332 10.23 0.28 -3.90
C THR A 332 10.93 1.32 -3.01
N PRO A 333 11.95 2.05 -3.48
CA PRO A 333 12.59 3.07 -2.66
C PRO A 333 11.65 4.25 -2.33
N PHE A 334 10.69 4.56 -3.21
CA PHE A 334 9.71 5.60 -2.94
C PHE A 334 8.83 5.24 -1.74
N LEU A 335 8.25 4.03 -1.69
CA LEU A 335 7.36 3.62 -0.61
C LEU A 335 8.07 3.56 0.74
N GLU A 336 9.33 3.11 0.79
CA GLU A 336 10.11 3.09 2.03
C GLU A 336 10.39 4.50 2.53
N ALA A 337 10.84 5.42 1.67
CA ALA A 337 11.05 6.81 2.04
C ALA A 337 9.73 7.50 2.44
N PHE A 338 8.65 7.24 1.72
CA PHE A 338 7.35 7.82 1.98
C PHE A 338 6.76 7.34 3.31
N LYS A 339 6.94 6.06 3.65
CA LYS A 339 6.57 5.50 4.96
C LYS A 339 7.27 6.23 6.11
N ILE A 340 8.57 6.53 5.96
CA ILE A 340 9.34 7.27 6.97
C ILE A 340 8.75 8.68 7.17
N ILE A 341 8.50 9.43 6.09
CA ILE A 341 8.03 10.82 6.18
C ILE A 341 6.59 10.89 6.69
N LEU A 342 5.69 10.06 6.15
CA LEU A 342 4.26 10.19 6.40
C LEU A 342 3.79 9.43 7.65
N ILE A 343 4.17 8.14 7.77
CA ILE A 343 3.63 7.27 8.82
C ILE A 343 4.50 7.36 10.08
N GLN A 344 5.83 7.30 9.89
CA GLN A 344 6.77 7.30 11.01
C GLN A 344 7.15 8.70 11.48
N LYS A 345 6.81 9.75 10.71
CA LYS A 345 7.14 11.16 11.01
C LYS A 345 8.63 11.36 11.29
N GLY A 346 9.45 10.59 10.57
CA GLY A 346 10.90 10.64 10.67
C GLY A 346 11.50 11.87 9.99
N SER A 347 12.72 12.22 10.37
CA SER A 347 13.45 13.29 9.69
C SER A 347 13.74 12.94 8.23
N PHE A 348 13.85 13.96 7.37
CA PHE A 348 14.13 13.77 5.95
C PHE A 348 15.48 13.07 5.71
N GLU A 349 16.42 13.26 6.58
CA GLU A 349 17.75 12.63 6.52
C GLU A 349 17.68 11.10 6.50
N LEU A 350 16.72 10.51 7.21
CA LEU A 350 16.49 9.08 7.23
C LEU A 350 16.04 8.52 5.87
N THR A 351 15.58 9.39 4.97
CA THR A 351 15.19 9.01 3.60
C THR A 351 16.34 9.02 2.61
N TYR A 352 17.52 9.56 2.96
CA TYR A 352 18.65 9.72 2.04
C TYR A 352 19.07 8.43 1.32
N PRO A 353 19.15 7.26 1.95
CA PRO A 353 19.51 6.02 1.24
C PRO A 353 18.52 5.69 0.11
N TYR A 354 17.25 5.88 0.36
CA TYR A 354 16.18 5.63 -0.62
C TYR A 354 16.13 6.71 -1.70
N LEU A 355 16.36 7.96 -1.33
CA LEU A 355 16.46 9.07 -2.28
C LEU A 355 17.68 8.90 -3.20
N GLN A 356 18.83 8.49 -2.68
CA GLN A 356 20.00 8.17 -3.46
C GLN A 356 19.72 7.02 -4.44
N HIS A 357 19.03 5.99 -3.99
CA HIS A 357 18.62 4.88 -4.85
C HIS A 357 17.72 5.37 -5.99
N LEU A 358 16.70 6.20 -5.70
CA LEU A 358 15.85 6.81 -6.72
C LEU A 358 16.64 7.67 -7.71
N LEU A 359 17.60 8.46 -7.24
CA LEU A 359 18.46 9.30 -8.08
C LEU A 359 19.34 8.45 -9.01
N ILE A 360 19.87 7.32 -8.52
CA ILE A 360 20.63 6.37 -9.36
C ILE A 360 19.73 5.78 -10.43
N LEU A 361 18.53 5.30 -10.07
CA LEU A 361 17.57 4.76 -11.05
C LEU A 361 17.19 5.83 -12.08
N MET A 362 16.91 7.05 -11.62
CA MET A 362 16.61 8.19 -12.49
C MET A 362 17.73 8.45 -13.51
N ALA A 363 18.97 8.49 -13.05
CA ALA A 363 20.14 8.71 -13.91
C ALA A 363 20.32 7.58 -14.92
N VAL A 364 20.19 6.33 -14.48
CA VAL A 364 20.30 5.15 -15.34
C VAL A 364 19.21 5.18 -16.42
N TYR A 365 17.95 5.36 -16.04
CA TYR A 365 16.85 5.39 -17.01
C TYR A 365 16.93 6.59 -17.95
N PHE A 366 17.35 7.75 -17.46
CA PHE A 366 17.61 8.91 -18.30
C PHE A 366 18.67 8.64 -19.37
N VAL A 367 19.83 8.11 -18.97
CA VAL A 367 20.92 7.80 -19.89
C VAL A 367 20.51 6.76 -20.93
N LEU A 368 19.90 5.66 -20.48
CA LEU A 368 19.40 4.60 -21.37
C LEU A 368 18.36 5.14 -22.36
N CYS A 369 17.43 5.98 -21.89
CA CYS A 369 16.41 6.59 -22.73
C CYS A 369 17.03 7.53 -23.80
N VAL A 370 17.99 8.38 -23.42
CA VAL A 370 18.69 9.28 -24.35
C VAL A 370 19.46 8.49 -25.39
N LEU A 371 20.15 7.42 -25.00
CA LEU A 371 20.88 6.55 -25.91
C LEU A 371 19.93 5.83 -26.88
N ALA A 372 18.85 5.22 -26.36
CA ALA A 372 17.83 4.58 -27.18
C ALA A 372 17.20 5.54 -28.19
N LEU A 373 16.89 6.78 -27.75
CA LEU A 373 16.31 7.81 -28.60
C LEU A 373 17.28 8.25 -29.71
N LYS A 374 18.56 8.45 -29.39
CA LYS A 374 19.60 8.75 -30.42
C LYS A 374 19.70 7.65 -31.46
N LEU A 375 19.71 6.39 -31.04
CA LEU A 375 19.77 5.24 -31.96
C LEU A 375 18.52 5.15 -32.83
N LYS A 376 17.33 5.40 -32.25
CA LYS A 376 16.07 5.38 -32.99
C LYS A 376 16.00 6.48 -34.06
N VAL A 377 16.39 7.71 -33.69
CA VAL A 377 16.42 8.85 -34.61
C VAL A 377 17.37 8.60 -35.76
N ARG A 378 18.56 8.03 -35.49
CA ARG A 378 19.53 7.68 -36.55
C ARG A 378 19.00 6.64 -37.55
N LYS A 379 18.18 5.69 -37.07
CA LYS A 379 17.56 4.66 -37.94
C LYS A 379 16.41 5.22 -38.79
N LEU A 380 15.71 6.23 -38.34
CA LEU A 380 14.59 6.84 -39.06
C LEU A 380 15.04 7.86 -40.10
N SER A 381 16.18 8.53 -39.92
CA SER A 381 16.72 9.53 -40.82
C SER A 381 17.09 9.05 -42.24
N PRO A 382 17.63 7.84 -42.46
CA PRO A 382 17.91 7.35 -43.83
C PRO A 382 16.66 7.06 -44.64
N VAL A 383 15.63 6.51 -44.02
CA VAL A 383 14.37 6.10 -44.69
C VAL A 383 13.63 7.30 -45.27
N GLU A 384 13.68 8.47 -44.59
CA GLU A 384 13.09 9.70 -45.15
C GLU A 384 13.84 10.24 -46.37
N LYS A 385 15.15 10.06 -46.44
CA LYS A 385 15.96 10.49 -47.61
C LYS A 385 15.66 9.65 -48.86
N GLU A 386 15.46 8.34 -48.69
CA GLU A 386 15.08 7.45 -49.78
C GLU A 386 13.63 7.72 -50.24
N GLU A 387 12.67 7.98 -49.33
CA GLU A 387 11.29 8.36 -49.67
C GLU A 387 11.19 9.78 -50.31
N GLU A 388 12.12 10.71 -49.97
CA GLU A 388 12.21 12.01 -50.66
C GLU A 388 12.83 11.90 -52.05
N GLU A 389 13.79 10.97 -52.26
CA GLU A 389 14.42 10.72 -53.55
C GLU A 389 13.54 9.90 -54.52
N GLU A 390 12.64 9.03 -54.03
CA GLU A 390 11.68 8.29 -54.88
C GLU A 390 10.46 9.16 -55.32
N ASN A 391 10.21 10.29 -54.65
CA ASN A 391 9.06 11.18 -54.99
C ASN A 391 9.49 12.40 -55.85
N PHE A 392 10.76 12.45 -56.32
CA PHE A 392 11.25 13.40 -57.30
C PHE A 392 11.61 12.67 -58.60
#